data_d2619995e1ae1350b010f0458c9eebf1
#
_entry.id   d2619995e1ae1350b010f0458c9eebf1
#
_cell.length_a   1.000
_cell.length_b   1.000
_cell.length_c   1.000
_cell.angle_alpha   90.00
_cell.angle_beta   90.00
_cell.angle_gamma   90.00
#
_symmetry.space_group_name_H-M   'P 1'
#
loop_
_entity.id
_entity.type
_entity.pdbx_description
1 polymer ?
#
loop_
_entity_poly.entity_id
_entity_poly.type
_entity_poly.pdbx_seq_one_letter_code
_entity_poly.pdbx_strand_id
1 'polypeptide(L)'
;YGAFHGGTNDDDNSGVLRFVRIEYAGIPINPNQEVNSLTLGSVGRGTVIENVMCSFGLDDAFEWFGGTVNVKNIIAYRGLDDDIDVDNGYSGRVQFALSIRAATLADQSGSNGFEVDNDGAGSNATPFTSAIFSNVTVIGPKKDRDAAISLQFQSAAQLRRNCKIQIHNSFFTAYPNGIFIDGANTVANATANELVLRNNILAGVENWGGNGFGSAGNIFTGPPANGANHPNAPRGLRVVAGTATFANGVYSFNQLPIGGRNNAEEWFTANGNTILPKWQDAGISATLFDVGAPTVTPNAGSPLLSGASFQGLTGFENVTFRGAFGATDWTRGWAEWNPQLKEYR
;
A
#
# COMPACT_ATOMS: atom_id res chain seq x y z
N TYR A 1 6.03 17.11 15.47
CA TYR A 1 6.74 17.93 14.49
C TYR A 1 6.06 19.30 14.36
N GLY A 2 6.78 20.39 14.62
CA GLY A 2 6.30 21.75 14.38
C GLY A 2 6.97 22.38 13.14
N ALA A 3 7.49 21.57 12.23
CA ALA A 3 8.17 22.06 11.06
C ALA A 3 7.19 22.40 9.95
N PHE A 4 7.20 23.63 9.48
CA PHE A 4 6.47 24.03 8.30
C PHE A 4 7.28 23.64 7.06
N HIS A 5 6.61 23.05 6.08
CA HIS A 5 7.14 22.76 4.76
C HIS A 5 6.17 23.26 3.70
N GLY A 6 6.61 23.31 2.45
CA GLY A 6 5.81 23.78 1.33
C GLY A 6 6.54 24.84 0.53
N GLY A 7 5.90 25.30 -0.52
CA GLY A 7 6.45 26.27 -1.45
C GLY A 7 5.52 26.45 -2.64
N THR A 8 5.98 27.22 -3.62
CA THR A 8 5.23 27.50 -4.86
C THR A 8 5.93 26.97 -6.11
N ASN A 9 7.06 26.28 -5.94
CA ASN A 9 7.86 25.74 -7.05
C ASN A 9 7.78 24.22 -7.07
N ASP A 10 6.86 23.68 -7.86
CA ASP A 10 6.70 22.23 -8.05
C ASP A 10 7.94 21.55 -8.67
N ASP A 11 8.84 22.31 -9.31
CA ASP A 11 10.07 21.82 -9.92
C ASP A 11 11.30 21.98 -9.01
N ASP A 12 11.09 22.26 -7.73
CA ASP A 12 12.18 22.36 -6.75
C ASP A 12 13.05 21.10 -6.74
N ASN A 13 14.35 21.32 -6.52
CA ASN A 13 15.35 20.26 -6.43
C ASN A 13 16.05 20.31 -5.08
N SER A 14 15.65 19.42 -4.19
CA SER A 14 16.24 19.24 -2.87
C SER A 14 17.43 18.26 -2.86
N GLY A 15 17.89 17.79 -4.02
CA GLY A 15 19.05 16.92 -4.14
C GLY A 15 18.79 15.53 -4.70
N VAL A 16 19.67 14.59 -4.37
CA VAL A 16 19.66 13.22 -4.91
C VAL A 16 19.81 12.21 -3.79
N LEU A 17 18.84 11.28 -3.71
CA LEU A 17 18.89 10.07 -2.90
C LEU A 17 18.94 8.86 -3.81
N ARG A 18 20.09 8.18 -3.86
CA ARG A 18 20.26 6.95 -4.64
C ARG A 18 21.04 5.90 -3.86
N PHE A 19 20.57 4.64 -3.94
CA PHE A 19 21.19 3.50 -3.27
C PHE A 19 21.35 3.71 -1.76
N VAL A 20 20.28 4.19 -1.13
CA VAL A 20 20.23 4.49 0.30
C VAL A 20 19.42 3.41 1.02
N ARG A 21 19.91 2.97 2.17
CA ARG A 21 19.17 2.13 3.10
C ARG A 21 18.97 2.89 4.40
N ILE A 22 17.72 2.92 4.86
CA ILE A 22 17.32 3.49 6.14
C ILE A 22 16.81 2.30 6.97
N GLU A 23 17.52 2.02 8.05
CA GLU A 23 17.29 0.81 8.83
C GLU A 23 17.00 1.19 10.29
N TYR A 24 15.96 0.59 10.88
CA TYR A 24 15.58 0.78 12.29
C TYR A 24 15.27 2.24 12.68
N ALA A 25 14.75 3.02 11.76
CA ALA A 25 14.22 4.35 12.05
C ALA A 25 12.94 4.26 12.89
N GLY A 26 12.45 5.38 13.40
CA GLY A 26 11.13 5.45 14.00
C GLY A 26 11.10 5.42 15.52
N ILE A 27 12.15 5.91 16.20
CA ILE A 27 12.10 6.06 17.65
C ILE A 27 10.97 7.03 18.02
N PRO A 28 10.03 6.63 18.91
CA PRO A 28 9.00 7.54 19.39
C PRO A 28 9.62 8.71 20.17
N ILE A 29 9.33 9.92 19.72
CA ILE A 29 9.76 11.16 20.40
C ILE A 29 8.85 11.42 21.60
N ASN A 30 7.57 11.15 21.44
CA ASN A 30 6.53 11.17 22.44
C ASN A 30 5.55 10.04 22.17
N PRO A 31 4.65 9.67 23.09
CA PRO A 31 3.58 8.72 22.81
C PRO A 31 2.77 9.14 21.56
N ASN A 32 2.64 8.27 20.60
CA ASN A 32 1.99 8.48 19.30
C ASN A 32 2.61 9.64 18.47
N GLN A 33 3.92 9.81 18.56
CA GLN A 33 4.72 10.74 17.77
C GLN A 33 6.04 10.07 17.39
N GLU A 34 5.94 9.07 16.57
CA GLU A 34 7.02 8.32 15.98
C GLU A 34 7.65 9.10 14.82
N VAL A 35 8.75 8.61 14.29
CA VAL A 35 9.43 9.17 13.13
C VAL A 35 9.43 8.15 12.01
N ASN A 36 8.87 8.49 10.88
CA ASN A 36 8.90 7.66 9.69
C ASN A 36 10.33 7.32 9.25
N SER A 37 10.51 6.27 8.50
CA SER A 37 11.82 5.97 7.94
C SER A 37 12.23 7.02 6.90
N LEU A 38 11.33 7.40 6.01
CA LEU A 38 11.56 8.52 5.07
C LEU A 38 10.30 9.38 4.94
N THR A 39 10.35 10.58 5.50
CA THR A 39 9.31 11.59 5.34
C THR A 39 9.67 12.59 4.24
N LEU A 40 8.74 12.85 3.33
CA LEU A 40 8.89 13.76 2.20
C LEU A 40 7.87 14.91 2.29
N GLY A 41 8.31 16.03 2.89
CA GLY A 41 7.46 17.22 3.08
C GLY A 41 7.51 18.15 1.87
N SER A 42 6.48 18.14 1.02
CA SER A 42 6.33 19.02 -0.15
C SER A 42 7.53 19.05 -1.11
N VAL A 43 8.17 17.90 -1.32
CA VAL A 43 9.37 17.78 -2.17
C VAL A 43 9.00 17.93 -3.64
N GLY A 44 9.74 18.77 -4.37
CA GLY A 44 9.52 19.08 -5.77
C GLY A 44 10.07 18.02 -6.74
N ARG A 45 9.55 18.02 -7.98
CA ARG A 45 9.86 17.00 -9.00
C ARG A 45 11.28 17.08 -9.58
N GLY A 46 12.02 18.13 -9.31
CA GLY A 46 13.44 18.20 -9.64
C GLY A 46 14.34 17.34 -8.76
N THR A 47 13.83 16.90 -7.61
CA THR A 47 14.55 15.99 -6.70
C THR A 47 14.57 14.57 -7.25
N VAL A 48 15.68 13.87 -7.05
CA VAL A 48 15.87 12.50 -7.51
C VAL A 48 15.83 11.54 -6.32
N ILE A 49 14.89 10.58 -6.33
CA ILE A 49 14.78 9.53 -5.33
C ILE A 49 14.67 8.19 -6.05
N GLU A 50 15.74 7.41 -6.02
CA GLU A 50 15.83 6.10 -6.69
C GLU A 50 16.61 5.10 -5.86
N ASN A 51 16.18 3.85 -5.85
CA ASN A 51 16.85 2.77 -5.13
C ASN A 51 17.01 3.08 -3.63
N VAL A 52 15.89 3.30 -2.96
CA VAL A 52 15.83 3.55 -1.51
C VAL A 52 15.11 2.39 -0.83
N MET A 53 15.70 1.87 0.24
CA MET A 53 15.12 0.80 1.05
C MET A 53 14.96 1.29 2.49
N CYS A 54 13.73 1.20 2.98
CA CYS A 54 13.39 1.40 4.38
C CYS A 54 13.09 0.05 5.02
N SER A 55 13.75 -0.29 6.12
CA SER A 55 13.59 -1.60 6.74
C SER A 55 13.55 -1.53 8.26
N PHE A 56 12.64 -2.31 8.85
CA PHE A 56 12.45 -2.41 10.30
C PHE A 56 12.23 -1.05 10.98
N GLY A 57 11.57 -0.12 10.28
CA GLY A 57 11.11 1.15 10.87
C GLY A 57 10.03 0.89 11.92
N LEU A 58 9.92 1.78 12.90
CA LEU A 58 8.91 1.72 13.97
C LEU A 58 7.70 2.62 13.68
N ASP A 59 7.66 3.20 12.51
CA ASP A 59 6.59 4.00 11.93
C ASP A 59 6.57 3.72 10.44
N ASP A 60 5.97 4.60 9.61
CA ASP A 60 5.87 4.39 8.18
C ASP A 60 7.22 4.23 7.49
N ALA A 61 7.22 3.38 6.46
CA ALA A 61 8.42 3.23 5.67
C ALA A 61 8.64 4.45 4.76
N PHE A 62 7.62 4.88 4.05
CA PHE A 62 7.63 6.06 3.19
C PHE A 62 6.37 6.88 3.42
N GLU A 63 6.53 8.14 3.80
CA GLU A 63 5.39 9.04 3.94
C GLU A 63 5.60 10.33 3.14
N TRP A 64 4.57 10.72 2.36
CA TRP A 64 4.53 11.94 1.57
C TRP A 64 3.48 12.90 2.10
N PHE A 65 3.94 14.03 2.63
CA PHE A 65 3.08 15.17 2.94
C PHE A 65 3.11 16.18 1.80
N GLY A 66 2.29 15.97 0.78
CA GLY A 66 2.26 16.85 -0.39
C GLY A 66 3.50 16.74 -1.29
N GLY A 67 3.61 17.69 -2.22
CA GLY A 67 4.71 17.74 -3.17
C GLY A 67 4.46 17.01 -4.49
N THR A 68 5.50 16.99 -5.33
CA THR A 68 5.41 16.53 -6.72
C THR A 68 6.56 15.62 -7.14
N VAL A 69 7.42 15.22 -6.19
CA VAL A 69 8.60 14.39 -6.46
C VAL A 69 8.22 13.07 -7.13
N ASN A 70 9.04 12.64 -8.09
CA ASN A 70 8.90 11.33 -8.70
C ASN A 70 9.89 10.35 -8.08
N VAL A 71 9.43 9.15 -7.76
CA VAL A 71 10.20 8.14 -7.03
C VAL A 71 10.24 6.82 -7.79
N LYS A 72 11.37 6.14 -7.78
CA LYS A 72 11.55 4.87 -8.49
C LYS A 72 12.37 3.87 -7.70
N ASN A 73 12.02 2.58 -7.80
CA ASN A 73 12.76 1.48 -7.19
C ASN A 73 12.88 1.61 -5.66
N ILE A 74 11.76 1.61 -4.95
CA ILE A 74 11.72 1.68 -3.50
C ILE A 74 11.31 0.36 -2.85
N ILE A 75 11.82 0.13 -1.66
CA ILE A 75 11.55 -1.09 -0.88
C ILE A 75 11.13 -0.69 0.54
N ALA A 76 9.91 -1.05 0.94
CA ALA A 76 9.46 -1.09 2.32
C ALA A 76 9.56 -2.52 2.85
N TYR A 77 10.39 -2.75 3.85
CA TYR A 77 10.68 -4.09 4.32
C TYR A 77 10.50 -4.21 5.82
N ARG A 78 9.43 -4.89 6.22
CA ARG A 78 9.17 -5.29 7.61
C ARG A 78 9.13 -4.12 8.59
N GLY A 79 8.54 -2.99 8.18
CA GLY A 79 8.22 -1.86 9.05
C GLY A 79 7.11 -2.20 10.05
N LEU A 80 6.88 -1.32 11.01
CA LEU A 80 5.86 -1.50 12.05
C LEU A 80 4.51 -0.96 11.57
N ASP A 81 4.44 0.30 11.10
CA ASP A 81 3.21 0.91 10.63
C ASP A 81 3.06 0.80 9.10
N ASP A 82 2.57 1.79 8.39
CA ASP A 82 2.26 1.66 6.97
C ASP A 82 3.51 1.58 6.08
N ASP A 83 3.41 0.87 4.96
CA ASP A 83 4.55 0.78 4.03
C ASP A 83 4.63 2.01 3.12
N ILE A 84 3.47 2.54 2.73
CA ILE A 84 3.29 3.69 1.85
C ILE A 84 2.16 4.54 2.41
N ASP A 85 2.48 5.67 3.01
CA ASP A 85 1.50 6.67 3.44
C ASP A 85 1.58 7.92 2.54
N VAL A 86 0.41 8.38 2.10
CA VAL A 86 0.30 9.44 1.11
C VAL A 86 -0.76 10.44 1.50
N ASP A 87 -0.34 11.68 1.80
CA ASP A 87 -1.21 12.69 2.38
C ASP A 87 -0.98 14.09 1.80
N ASN A 88 -1.86 15.00 2.18
CA ASN A 88 -1.73 16.46 2.05
C ASN A 88 -1.37 16.95 0.64
N GLY A 89 -1.95 16.32 -0.40
CA GLY A 89 -1.86 16.79 -1.76
C GLY A 89 -0.63 16.33 -2.54
N TYR A 90 0.00 15.23 -2.14
CA TYR A 90 1.04 14.63 -2.96
C TYR A 90 0.49 14.24 -4.34
N SER A 91 1.17 14.66 -5.40
CA SER A 91 0.74 14.49 -6.79
C SER A 91 1.85 14.00 -7.73
N GLY A 92 2.92 13.45 -7.18
CA GLY A 92 4.03 12.86 -7.92
C GLY A 92 3.71 11.49 -8.50
N ARG A 93 4.76 10.81 -9.01
CA ARG A 93 4.69 9.46 -9.58
C ARG A 93 5.62 8.53 -8.85
N VAL A 94 5.16 7.31 -8.60
CA VAL A 94 5.98 6.25 -8.02
C VAL A 94 5.93 5.02 -8.93
N GLN A 95 7.10 4.48 -9.30
CA GLN A 95 7.18 3.26 -10.11
C GLN A 95 8.20 2.28 -9.53
N PHE A 96 7.84 1.00 -9.55
CA PHE A 96 8.61 -0.12 -9.00
C PHE A 96 8.83 -0.01 -7.49
N ALA A 97 7.74 -0.15 -6.74
CA ALA A 97 7.77 -0.25 -5.29
C ALA A 97 7.52 -1.68 -4.82
N LEU A 98 8.30 -2.14 -3.87
CA LEU A 98 8.12 -3.42 -3.21
C LEU A 98 7.85 -3.22 -1.73
N SER A 99 6.78 -3.80 -1.24
CA SER A 99 6.44 -3.89 0.18
C SER A 99 6.38 -5.34 0.61
N ILE A 100 7.06 -5.69 1.71
CA ILE A 100 7.02 -7.02 2.34
C ILE A 100 6.89 -6.88 3.84
N ARG A 101 5.82 -7.46 4.41
CA ARG A 101 5.51 -7.39 5.85
C ARG A 101 6.09 -8.56 6.64
N ALA A 102 6.33 -8.30 7.92
CA ALA A 102 6.59 -9.35 8.90
C ALA A 102 5.29 -9.73 9.62
N ALA A 103 5.06 -11.02 9.88
CA ALA A 103 3.80 -11.52 10.41
C ALA A 103 3.39 -10.90 11.76
N THR A 104 4.35 -10.50 12.59
CA THR A 104 4.12 -10.06 13.97
C THR A 104 4.40 -8.59 14.23
N LEU A 105 4.83 -7.85 13.21
CA LEU A 105 5.15 -6.42 13.32
C LEU A 105 4.03 -5.61 12.71
N ALA A 106 3.20 -5.02 13.56
CA ALA A 106 2.15 -4.08 13.16
C ALA A 106 1.87 -3.13 14.31
N ASP A 107 1.61 -1.87 14.00
CA ASP A 107 1.32 -0.83 14.97
C ASP A 107 -0.10 -0.94 15.55
N GLN A 108 -0.29 -0.38 16.72
CA GLN A 108 -1.59 -0.39 17.40
C GLN A 108 -2.64 0.52 16.72
N SER A 109 -2.23 1.49 15.92
CA SER A 109 -3.10 2.33 15.09
C SER A 109 -3.71 1.52 13.94
N GLY A 110 -3.05 0.46 13.53
CA GLY A 110 -3.40 -0.42 12.42
C GLY A 110 -2.46 -0.23 11.23
N SER A 111 -1.98 -1.33 10.65
CA SER A 111 -0.95 -1.28 9.61
C SER A 111 -1.47 -1.73 8.26
N ASN A 112 -1.18 -0.94 7.24
CA ASN A 112 -1.58 -1.16 5.85
C ASN A 112 -0.36 -1.32 4.91
N GLY A 113 -0.63 -1.74 3.69
CA GLY A 113 0.35 -1.64 2.60
C GLY A 113 0.37 -0.23 1.99
N PHE A 114 -0.83 0.35 1.84
CA PHE A 114 -1.06 1.76 1.55
C PHE A 114 -2.06 2.35 2.53
N GLU A 115 -1.75 3.50 3.09
CA GLU A 115 -2.71 4.43 3.64
C GLU A 115 -2.72 5.69 2.78
N VAL A 116 -3.91 6.19 2.38
CA VAL A 116 -3.98 7.36 1.49
C VAL A 116 -5.10 8.28 1.90
N ASP A 117 -4.74 9.49 2.27
CA ASP A 117 -5.64 10.56 2.68
C ASP A 117 -5.54 11.80 1.77
N ASN A 118 -6.61 12.57 1.64
CA ASN A 118 -6.46 13.93 1.11
C ASN A 118 -5.88 14.86 2.18
N ASP A 119 -6.45 14.79 3.35
CA ASP A 119 -5.99 15.40 4.60
C ASP A 119 -6.69 14.72 5.79
N GLY A 120 -6.23 14.96 7.02
CA GLY A 120 -6.78 14.33 8.21
C GLY A 120 -8.29 14.54 8.44
N ALA A 121 -8.90 15.56 7.82
CA ALA A 121 -10.33 15.84 7.88
C ALA A 121 -11.12 15.26 6.69
N GLY A 122 -10.47 14.78 5.64
CA GLY A 122 -11.12 14.36 4.40
C GLY A 122 -11.80 15.53 3.68
N SER A 123 -11.22 16.70 3.77
CA SER A 123 -11.76 17.93 3.23
C SER A 123 -11.59 18.04 1.70
N ASN A 124 -12.04 19.14 1.12
CA ASN A 124 -11.79 19.50 -0.27
C ASN A 124 -10.55 20.40 -0.43
N ALA A 125 -9.60 20.31 0.50
CA ALA A 125 -8.34 21.05 0.39
C ALA A 125 -7.59 20.70 -0.89
N THR A 126 -6.96 21.68 -1.48
CA THR A 126 -6.17 21.56 -2.71
C THR A 126 -4.73 22.00 -2.48
N PRO A 127 -3.77 21.35 -3.17
CA PRO A 127 -3.95 20.28 -4.16
C PRO A 127 -4.51 19.02 -3.53
N PHE A 128 -5.32 18.26 -4.29
CA PHE A 128 -5.75 16.93 -3.83
C PHE A 128 -4.58 15.95 -3.87
N THR A 129 -4.58 15.01 -2.92
CA THR A 129 -3.74 13.83 -2.98
C THR A 129 -4.15 12.98 -4.18
N SER A 130 -3.34 13.06 -5.24
CA SER A 130 -3.65 12.51 -6.56
C SER A 130 -2.45 11.84 -7.23
N ALA A 131 -1.53 11.35 -6.43
CA ALA A 131 -0.33 10.65 -6.90
C ALA A 131 -0.69 9.46 -7.80
N ILE A 132 0.23 9.12 -8.72
CA ILE A 132 0.07 7.98 -9.62
C ILE A 132 1.14 6.94 -9.29
N PHE A 133 0.70 5.77 -8.85
CA PHE A 133 1.54 4.61 -8.60
C PHE A 133 1.39 3.61 -9.74
N SER A 134 2.50 3.04 -10.20
CA SER A 134 2.48 1.95 -11.17
C SER A 134 3.53 0.89 -10.82
N ASN A 135 3.23 -0.37 -11.12
CA ASN A 135 4.17 -1.46 -10.89
C ASN A 135 4.60 -1.60 -9.40
N VAL A 136 3.62 -1.62 -8.51
CA VAL A 136 3.83 -1.87 -7.08
C VAL A 136 3.54 -3.33 -6.75
N THR A 137 4.34 -3.93 -5.88
CA THR A 137 4.08 -5.25 -5.29
C THR A 137 3.95 -5.11 -3.78
N VAL A 138 2.80 -5.51 -3.26
CA VAL A 138 2.48 -5.46 -1.82
C VAL A 138 2.23 -6.87 -1.32
N ILE A 139 3.12 -7.34 -0.45
CA ILE A 139 3.08 -8.68 0.16
C ILE A 139 2.76 -8.53 1.65
N GLY A 140 1.54 -8.84 2.01
CA GLY A 140 1.08 -8.80 3.39
C GLY A 140 1.66 -9.91 4.27
N PRO A 141 1.29 -9.92 5.56
CA PRO A 141 1.91 -10.79 6.56
C PRO A 141 1.44 -12.24 6.51
N LYS A 142 0.33 -12.54 5.83
CA LYS A 142 -0.40 -13.80 5.96
C LYS A 142 -0.13 -14.75 4.80
N LYS A 143 0.82 -15.68 4.99
CA LYS A 143 1.19 -16.69 3.98
C LYS A 143 0.06 -17.67 3.67
N ASP A 144 -0.70 -18.07 4.71
CA ASP A 144 -1.82 -18.99 4.58
C ASP A 144 -2.89 -18.69 5.65
N ARG A 145 -4.00 -19.45 5.61
CA ARG A 145 -5.13 -19.27 6.53
C ARG A 145 -4.73 -19.35 8.00
N ASP A 146 -3.88 -20.30 8.32
CA ASP A 146 -3.55 -20.66 9.71
C ASP A 146 -2.32 -19.91 10.22
N ALA A 147 -1.64 -19.15 9.34
CA ALA A 147 -0.51 -18.32 9.75
C ALA A 147 -0.93 -17.31 10.82
N ALA A 148 -0.25 -17.36 11.96
CA ALA A 148 -0.45 -16.39 13.02
C ALA A 148 0.14 -15.03 12.61
N ILE A 149 -0.68 -13.99 12.67
CA ILE A 149 -0.27 -12.62 12.38
C ILE A 149 -0.74 -11.69 13.50
N SER A 150 -0.16 -10.50 13.59
CA SER A 150 -0.69 -9.45 14.44
C SER A 150 -2.13 -9.12 14.03
N LEU A 151 -3.01 -8.90 15.01
CA LEU A 151 -4.40 -8.51 14.79
C LEU A 151 -4.54 -7.06 14.30
N GLN A 152 -3.47 -6.30 14.34
CA GLN A 152 -3.43 -4.91 13.93
C GLN A 152 -3.27 -4.72 12.43
N PHE A 153 -2.91 -5.76 11.67
CA PHE A 153 -2.92 -5.66 10.21
C PHE A 153 -4.31 -5.43 9.65
N GLN A 154 -4.41 -4.45 8.77
CA GLN A 154 -5.65 -4.02 8.15
C GLN A 154 -5.71 -4.40 6.66
N SER A 155 -5.42 -3.50 5.76
CA SER A 155 -5.68 -3.63 4.33
C SER A 155 -4.39 -3.59 3.50
N ALA A 156 -4.40 -4.29 2.37
CA ALA A 156 -3.33 -4.10 1.37
C ALA A 156 -3.31 -2.66 0.83
N ALA A 157 -4.49 -2.01 0.78
CA ALA A 157 -4.60 -0.58 0.56
C ALA A 157 -5.88 -0.04 1.22
N GLN A 158 -5.75 0.97 2.05
CA GLN A 158 -6.85 1.78 2.57
C GLN A 158 -6.81 3.16 1.92
N LEU A 159 -7.79 3.41 1.06
CA LEU A 159 -7.92 4.66 0.30
C LEU A 159 -9.09 5.44 0.91
N ARG A 160 -8.80 6.55 1.58
CA ARG A 160 -9.78 7.20 2.45
C ARG A 160 -9.75 8.73 2.35
N ARG A 161 -10.59 9.37 3.13
CA ARG A 161 -10.57 10.82 3.38
C ARG A 161 -10.47 11.67 2.13
N ASN A 162 -11.30 11.33 1.09
CA ASN A 162 -11.44 12.13 -0.12
C ASN A 162 -10.21 12.13 -1.06
N CYS A 163 -9.32 11.15 -0.97
CA CYS A 163 -8.17 11.04 -1.86
C CYS A 163 -8.58 10.75 -3.33
N LYS A 164 -7.69 11.08 -4.27
CA LYS A 164 -7.86 10.88 -5.73
C LYS A 164 -6.68 10.11 -6.33
N ILE A 165 -6.09 9.23 -5.56
CA ILE A 165 -4.94 8.43 -5.97
C ILE A 165 -5.24 7.54 -7.17
N GLN A 166 -4.22 7.24 -7.97
CA GLN A 166 -4.30 6.29 -9.06
C GLN A 166 -3.27 5.17 -8.86
N ILE A 167 -3.71 3.91 -8.93
CA ILE A 167 -2.82 2.75 -8.82
C ILE A 167 -3.03 1.85 -10.04
N HIS A 168 -1.94 1.64 -10.77
CA HIS A 168 -1.93 0.91 -12.03
C HIS A 168 -0.94 -0.25 -12.01
N ASN A 169 -1.20 -1.29 -12.81
CA ASN A 169 -0.23 -2.34 -13.10
C ASN A 169 0.40 -2.98 -11.85
N SER A 170 -0.30 -3.05 -10.74
CA SER A 170 0.24 -3.42 -9.43
C SER A 170 -0.29 -4.76 -8.95
N PHE A 171 0.37 -5.33 -7.95
CA PHE A 171 0.04 -6.62 -7.37
C PHE A 171 -0.09 -6.51 -5.84
N PHE A 172 -1.18 -7.03 -5.31
CA PHE A 172 -1.51 -7.02 -3.88
C PHE A 172 -1.86 -8.42 -3.41
N THR A 173 -1.36 -8.83 -2.26
CA THR A 173 -1.73 -10.11 -1.66
C THR A 173 -1.48 -10.16 -0.16
N ALA A 174 -2.07 -11.17 0.48
CA ALA A 174 -1.73 -11.66 1.81
C ALA A 174 -2.01 -10.69 2.99
N TYR A 175 -2.83 -9.67 2.79
CA TYR A 175 -3.39 -8.88 3.91
C TYR A 175 -4.73 -9.45 4.38
N PRO A 176 -5.16 -9.17 5.65
CA PRO A 176 -6.48 -9.55 6.15
C PRO A 176 -7.62 -9.02 5.27
N ASN A 177 -7.45 -7.82 4.75
CA ASN A 177 -8.33 -7.24 3.76
C ASN A 177 -7.55 -6.93 2.47
N GLY A 178 -8.24 -6.89 1.36
CA GLY A 178 -7.65 -6.46 0.09
C GLY A 178 -7.58 -4.93 0.00
N ILE A 179 -8.45 -4.34 -0.81
CA ILE A 179 -8.50 -2.89 -1.01
C ILE A 179 -9.78 -2.34 -0.38
N PHE A 180 -9.64 -1.33 0.46
CA PHE A 180 -10.75 -0.63 1.08
C PHE A 180 -10.82 0.81 0.57
N ILE A 181 -11.91 1.15 -0.14
CA ILE A 181 -12.26 2.49 -0.56
C ILE A 181 -13.19 3.07 0.51
N ASP A 182 -12.62 3.87 1.42
CA ASP A 182 -13.25 4.29 2.65
C ASP A 182 -13.81 5.71 2.57
N GLY A 183 -15.08 5.82 2.95
CA GLY A 183 -15.80 7.07 3.02
C GLY A 183 -16.51 7.48 1.73
N ALA A 184 -17.64 8.18 1.90
CA ALA A 184 -18.53 8.54 0.81
C ALA A 184 -17.86 9.40 -0.27
N ASN A 185 -17.00 10.36 0.11
CA ASN A 185 -16.31 11.23 -0.81
C ASN A 185 -15.28 10.44 -1.65
N THR A 186 -14.55 9.52 -1.02
CA THR A 186 -13.58 8.66 -1.71
C THR A 186 -14.26 7.73 -2.71
N VAL A 187 -15.41 7.14 -2.32
CA VAL A 187 -16.24 6.33 -3.21
C VAL A 187 -16.80 7.17 -4.37
N ALA A 188 -17.18 8.42 -4.11
CA ALA A 188 -17.60 9.34 -5.17
C ALA A 188 -16.46 9.66 -6.16
N ASN A 189 -15.25 9.89 -5.68
CA ASN A 189 -14.07 10.09 -6.52
C ASN A 189 -13.78 8.86 -7.41
N ALA A 190 -13.90 7.65 -6.85
CA ALA A 190 -13.76 6.42 -7.63
C ALA A 190 -14.86 6.26 -8.68
N THR A 191 -16.10 6.64 -8.35
CA THR A 191 -17.23 6.65 -9.28
C THR A 191 -17.04 7.66 -10.41
N ALA A 192 -16.47 8.81 -10.09
CA ALA A 192 -16.13 9.87 -11.07
C ALA A 192 -14.85 9.56 -11.88
N ASN A 193 -14.17 8.43 -11.60
CA ASN A 193 -12.91 8.07 -12.22
C ASN A 193 -11.77 9.08 -11.92
N GLU A 194 -11.81 9.70 -10.77
CA GLU A 194 -10.74 10.54 -10.21
C GLU A 194 -9.81 9.73 -9.31
N LEU A 195 -10.34 8.77 -8.54
CA LEU A 195 -9.58 7.67 -7.94
C LEU A 195 -9.62 6.49 -8.91
N VAL A 196 -8.44 5.97 -9.28
CA VAL A 196 -8.34 4.98 -10.36
C VAL A 196 -7.56 3.75 -9.91
N LEU A 197 -8.16 2.57 -10.11
CA LEU A 197 -7.48 1.27 -9.98
C LEU A 197 -7.58 0.55 -11.31
N ARG A 198 -6.47 0.32 -12.03
CA ARG A 198 -6.47 -0.33 -13.35
C ARG A 198 -5.32 -1.30 -13.54
N ASN A 199 -5.63 -2.41 -14.22
CA ASN A 199 -4.68 -3.46 -14.58
C ASN A 199 -3.95 -4.08 -13.39
N ASN A 200 -4.51 -3.97 -12.18
CA ASN A 200 -3.93 -4.55 -10.97
C ASN A 200 -4.34 -6.02 -10.83
N ILE A 201 -3.56 -6.77 -10.07
CA ILE A 201 -3.92 -8.10 -9.59
C ILE A 201 -4.03 -8.04 -8.07
N LEU A 202 -5.16 -8.51 -7.56
CA LEU A 202 -5.36 -8.80 -6.15
C LEU A 202 -5.50 -10.29 -5.95
N ALA A 203 -4.60 -10.91 -5.20
CA ALA A 203 -4.65 -12.34 -4.92
C ALA A 203 -4.99 -12.61 -3.46
N GLY A 204 -5.78 -13.65 -3.23
CA GLY A 204 -6.15 -14.11 -1.91
C GLY A 204 -5.09 -14.95 -1.23
N VAL A 205 -5.51 -15.51 -0.11
CA VAL A 205 -4.76 -16.51 0.65
C VAL A 205 -5.56 -17.80 0.66
N GLU A 206 -4.91 -18.92 0.37
CA GLU A 206 -5.55 -20.23 0.31
C GLU A 206 -6.31 -20.54 1.61
N ASN A 207 -7.54 -20.99 1.45
CA ASN A 207 -8.44 -21.36 2.55
C ASN A 207 -8.76 -20.23 3.55
N TRP A 208 -8.42 -19.01 3.29
CA TRP A 208 -8.80 -17.92 4.17
C TRP A 208 -10.31 -17.73 4.18
N GLY A 209 -10.92 -17.97 5.34
CA GLY A 209 -12.37 -17.83 5.54
C GLY A 209 -13.26 -18.74 4.69
N GLY A 210 -12.77 -19.89 4.29
CA GLY A 210 -13.54 -20.87 3.52
C GLY A 210 -13.59 -20.63 2.01
N ASN A 211 -13.52 -19.39 1.57
CA ASN A 211 -13.55 -18.99 0.14
C ASN A 211 -12.35 -18.15 -0.27
N GLY A 212 -11.23 -18.32 0.41
CA GLY A 212 -10.01 -17.53 0.15
C GLY A 212 -9.99 -16.18 0.88
N PHE A 213 -11.13 -15.56 1.15
CA PHE A 213 -11.29 -14.30 1.87
C PHE A 213 -12.54 -14.30 2.75
N GLY A 214 -12.71 -15.22 3.66
CA GLY A 214 -13.83 -15.26 4.58
C GLY A 214 -15.22 -15.33 3.93
N SER A 215 -16.21 -15.66 4.69
CA SER A 215 -17.60 -15.67 4.22
C SER A 215 -18.16 -14.25 4.22
N ALA A 216 -18.78 -13.86 3.12
CA ALA A 216 -19.60 -12.67 3.06
C ALA A 216 -20.60 -12.67 4.23
N GLY A 217 -20.56 -11.67 5.09
CA GLY A 217 -21.55 -11.52 6.16
C GLY A 217 -21.09 -10.93 7.47
N ASN A 218 -19.81 -11.07 7.83
CA ASN A 218 -19.29 -10.49 9.07
C ASN A 218 -18.13 -9.55 8.79
N ILE A 219 -18.50 -8.39 8.34
CA ILE A 219 -17.57 -7.38 7.87
C ILE A 219 -16.76 -6.80 9.03
N PHE A 220 -17.35 -6.65 10.19
CA PHE A 220 -16.70 -6.15 11.38
C PHE A 220 -17.20 -6.90 12.61
N THR A 221 -16.54 -7.94 13.02
CA THR A 221 -16.92 -8.68 14.22
C THR A 221 -15.80 -8.67 15.26
N GLY A 222 -16.08 -8.09 16.37
CA GLY A 222 -15.26 -8.05 17.57
C GLY A 222 -14.78 -6.65 17.95
N PRO A 223 -14.52 -6.43 19.22
CA PRO A 223 -13.94 -5.19 19.69
C PRO A 223 -12.53 -5.03 19.13
N PRO A 224 -12.08 -3.79 18.86
CA PRO A 224 -10.68 -3.55 18.59
C PRO A 224 -9.87 -4.06 19.77
N ALA A 225 -8.82 -4.78 19.49
CA ALA A 225 -7.84 -5.04 20.49
C ALA A 225 -7.24 -3.70 20.92
N ASN A 226 -7.44 -3.33 22.19
CA ASN A 226 -6.84 -2.15 22.82
C ASN A 226 -7.13 -0.77 22.17
N GLY A 227 -8.31 -0.58 21.61
CA GLY A 227 -8.70 0.70 21.03
C GLY A 227 -8.18 0.96 19.63
N ALA A 228 -7.52 -0.01 19.01
CA ALA A 228 -7.14 0.06 17.62
C ALA A 228 -8.37 0.21 16.71
N ASN A 229 -8.27 1.06 15.74
CA ASN A 229 -9.40 1.48 14.90
C ASN A 229 -9.91 0.40 13.97
N HIS A 230 -9.31 -0.81 14.01
CA HIS A 230 -9.67 -1.72 12.97
C HIS A 230 -9.37 -3.14 13.24
N PRO A 231 -10.07 -3.90 13.92
CA PRO A 231 -9.73 -5.32 13.89
C PRO A 231 -10.41 -6.12 12.82
N ASN A 232 -11.41 -5.61 12.21
CA ASN A 232 -12.24 -6.50 11.41
C ASN A 232 -12.96 -5.75 10.29
N ALA A 233 -12.20 -5.01 9.51
CA ALA A 233 -12.63 -4.71 8.17
C ALA A 233 -13.02 -6.01 7.48
N PRO A 234 -13.83 -5.95 6.47
CA PRO A 234 -14.53 -7.10 5.93
C PRO A 234 -13.58 -8.25 5.62
N ARG A 235 -13.36 -9.09 6.61
CA ARG A 235 -12.73 -10.38 6.39
C ARG A 235 -13.59 -11.11 5.40
N GLY A 236 -13.18 -11.13 4.15
CA GLY A 236 -13.94 -11.80 3.16
C GLY A 236 -14.28 -11.02 1.92
N LEU A 237 -14.25 -9.71 1.95
CA LEU A 237 -14.33 -8.93 0.73
C LEU A 237 -12.92 -8.54 0.31
N ARG A 238 -12.57 -8.84 -0.93
CA ARG A 238 -11.27 -8.52 -1.50
C ARG A 238 -11.15 -7.05 -1.84
N VAL A 239 -12.26 -6.47 -2.31
CA VAL A 239 -12.41 -5.03 -2.54
C VAL A 239 -13.72 -4.58 -1.94
N VAL A 240 -13.68 -3.56 -1.11
CA VAL A 240 -14.87 -2.96 -0.50
C VAL A 240 -14.89 -1.46 -0.69
N ALA A 241 -16.10 -0.93 -0.80
CA ALA A 241 -16.37 0.50 -0.84
C ALA A 241 -17.49 0.82 0.15
N GLY A 242 -17.24 1.75 1.07
CA GLY A 242 -18.23 2.08 2.08
C GLY A 242 -17.67 2.93 3.20
N THR A 243 -18.46 3.07 4.26
CA THR A 243 -18.09 3.81 5.45
C THR A 243 -18.05 2.87 6.65
N ALA A 244 -16.90 2.80 7.29
CA ALA A 244 -16.74 2.11 8.56
C ALA A 244 -16.99 3.07 9.73
N THR A 245 -17.72 2.61 10.74
CA THR A 245 -17.93 3.37 11.97
C THR A 245 -17.70 2.47 13.18
N PHE A 246 -17.15 3.04 14.24
CA PHE A 246 -17.01 2.38 15.52
C PHE A 246 -17.77 3.21 16.58
N ALA A 247 -18.79 2.64 17.15
CA ALA A 247 -19.58 3.29 18.19
C ALA A 247 -20.02 2.29 19.26
N ASN A 248 -19.91 2.67 20.53
CA ASN A 248 -20.31 1.84 21.68
C ASN A 248 -19.68 0.43 21.70
N GLY A 249 -18.42 0.32 21.28
CA GLY A 249 -17.71 -0.97 21.24
C GLY A 249 -18.09 -1.85 20.05
N VAL A 250 -18.86 -1.34 19.09
CA VAL A 250 -19.33 -2.09 17.93
C VAL A 250 -18.85 -1.43 16.64
N TYR A 251 -18.24 -2.21 15.77
CA TYR A 251 -17.99 -1.81 14.38
C TYR A 251 -19.23 -2.04 13.53
N SER A 252 -19.54 -1.07 12.69
CA SER A 252 -20.52 -1.21 11.63
C SER A 252 -19.93 -0.76 10.30
N PHE A 253 -20.37 -1.38 9.23
CA PHE A 253 -19.98 -1.04 7.88
C PHE A 253 -21.21 -0.79 7.02
N ASN A 254 -21.25 0.38 6.41
CA ASN A 254 -22.26 0.73 5.44
C ASN A 254 -21.65 0.67 4.04
N GLN A 255 -21.98 -0.39 3.29
CA GLN A 255 -21.54 -0.53 1.91
C GLN A 255 -22.16 0.54 1.03
N LEU A 256 -21.35 1.15 0.17
CA LEU A 256 -21.78 2.15 -0.80
C LEU A 256 -21.66 1.60 -2.24
N PRO A 257 -22.61 1.94 -3.11
CA PRO A 257 -22.46 1.63 -4.54
C PRO A 257 -21.32 2.45 -5.13
N ILE A 258 -20.58 1.83 -6.05
CA ILE A 258 -19.43 2.41 -6.70
C ILE A 258 -19.51 2.20 -8.22
N GLY A 259 -19.35 3.26 -9.01
CA GLY A 259 -19.41 3.18 -10.46
C GLY A 259 -20.69 2.53 -11.01
N GLY A 260 -21.82 2.76 -10.35
CA GLY A 260 -23.11 2.16 -10.72
C GLY A 260 -23.29 0.70 -10.34
N ARG A 261 -22.41 0.13 -9.50
CA ARG A 261 -22.45 -1.26 -9.02
C ARG A 261 -22.64 -1.31 -7.52
N ASN A 262 -23.35 -2.31 -7.05
CA ASN A 262 -23.55 -2.55 -5.61
C ASN A 262 -22.41 -3.38 -5.00
N ASN A 263 -21.50 -3.90 -5.81
CA ASN A 263 -20.36 -4.71 -5.40
C ASN A 263 -19.06 -4.08 -5.91
N ALA A 264 -18.16 -3.75 -4.99
CA ALA A 264 -16.90 -3.12 -5.34
C ALA A 264 -15.93 -4.07 -6.08
N GLU A 265 -16.03 -5.38 -5.90
CA GLU A 265 -15.25 -6.34 -6.69
C GLU A 265 -15.67 -6.33 -8.17
N GLU A 266 -16.97 -6.18 -8.44
CA GLU A 266 -17.46 -6.03 -9.82
C GLU A 266 -16.98 -4.73 -10.45
N TRP A 267 -16.95 -3.64 -9.69
CA TRP A 267 -16.36 -2.38 -10.15
C TRP A 267 -14.86 -2.54 -10.42
N PHE A 268 -14.14 -3.18 -9.52
CA PHE A 268 -12.70 -3.41 -9.65
C PHE A 268 -12.37 -4.21 -10.91
N THR A 269 -13.06 -5.33 -11.12
CA THR A 269 -12.83 -6.19 -12.30
C THR A 269 -13.26 -5.52 -13.60
N ALA A 270 -14.35 -4.74 -13.59
CA ALA A 270 -14.79 -3.98 -14.75
C ALA A 270 -13.80 -2.87 -15.19
N ASN A 271 -12.91 -2.44 -14.28
CA ASN A 271 -11.82 -1.51 -14.57
C ASN A 271 -10.52 -2.22 -15.03
N GLY A 272 -10.61 -3.47 -15.50
CA GLY A 272 -9.48 -4.23 -16.05
C GLY A 272 -8.57 -4.85 -15.01
N ASN A 273 -8.97 -4.86 -13.73
CA ASN A 273 -8.23 -5.54 -12.68
C ASN A 273 -8.61 -7.01 -12.61
N THR A 274 -7.73 -7.82 -12.02
CA THR A 274 -7.89 -9.27 -11.88
C THR A 274 -7.92 -9.66 -10.41
N ILE A 275 -8.81 -10.57 -10.03
CA ILE A 275 -8.83 -11.18 -8.70
C ILE A 275 -8.44 -12.64 -8.85
N LEU A 276 -7.43 -13.08 -8.11
CA LEU A 276 -6.98 -14.45 -8.04
C LEU A 276 -7.39 -15.07 -6.69
N PRO A 277 -7.80 -16.34 -6.65
CA PRO A 277 -8.20 -16.99 -5.39
C PRO A 277 -7.08 -16.99 -4.34
N LYS A 278 -5.84 -17.21 -4.76
CA LYS A 278 -4.68 -17.33 -3.87
C LYS A 278 -3.41 -16.76 -4.52
N TRP A 279 -2.43 -16.38 -3.69
CA TRP A 279 -1.17 -15.80 -4.15
C TRP A 279 -0.33 -16.78 -4.99
N GLN A 280 -0.48 -18.10 -4.78
CA GLN A 280 0.18 -19.13 -5.57
C GLN A 280 -0.22 -19.03 -7.06
N ASP A 281 -1.46 -18.62 -7.35
CA ASP A 281 -1.95 -18.44 -8.71
C ASP A 281 -1.27 -17.24 -9.42
N ALA A 282 -0.69 -16.31 -8.65
CA ALA A 282 0.11 -15.23 -9.18
C ALA A 282 1.53 -15.67 -9.57
N GLY A 283 1.96 -16.88 -9.22
CA GLY A 283 3.27 -17.41 -9.57
C GLY A 283 4.43 -16.68 -8.89
N ILE A 284 4.24 -16.24 -7.66
CA ILE A 284 5.30 -15.64 -6.83
C ILE A 284 5.96 -16.69 -5.94
N SER A 285 7.15 -16.39 -5.44
CA SER A 285 7.89 -17.28 -4.53
C SER A 285 7.35 -17.22 -3.11
N ALA A 286 7.27 -18.36 -2.43
CA ALA A 286 6.97 -18.46 -1.01
C ALA A 286 8.03 -17.80 -0.11
N THR A 287 9.26 -17.60 -0.61
CA THR A 287 10.33 -16.91 0.13
C THR A 287 10.05 -15.44 0.41
N LEU A 288 9.06 -14.84 -0.27
CA LEU A 288 8.58 -13.50 0.05
C LEU A 288 7.97 -13.37 1.46
N PHE A 289 7.55 -14.47 2.07
CA PHE A 289 7.02 -14.52 3.43
C PHE A 289 8.08 -14.88 4.48
N ASP A 290 9.24 -15.33 4.05
CA ASP A 290 10.29 -15.80 4.95
C ASP A 290 11.26 -14.65 5.32
N VAL A 291 12.02 -14.81 6.41
CA VAL A 291 13.11 -13.88 6.76
C VAL A 291 14.31 -14.18 5.86
N GLY A 292 14.95 -13.14 5.35
CA GLY A 292 16.13 -13.24 4.51
C GLY A 292 15.88 -12.82 3.08
N ALA A 293 16.85 -13.05 2.19
CA ALA A 293 16.78 -12.63 0.81
C ALA A 293 15.66 -13.34 0.05
N PRO A 294 14.59 -12.63 -0.34
CA PRO A 294 13.47 -13.24 -1.06
C PRO A 294 13.82 -13.43 -2.54
N THR A 295 13.14 -14.38 -3.19
CA THR A 295 13.06 -14.41 -4.65
C THR A 295 11.94 -13.46 -5.08
N VAL A 296 12.30 -12.28 -5.53
CA VAL A 296 11.35 -11.18 -5.82
C VAL A 296 10.75 -11.27 -7.23
N THR A 297 11.41 -11.95 -8.15
CA THR A 297 10.93 -12.09 -9.53
C THR A 297 9.83 -13.15 -9.63
N PRO A 298 8.77 -12.89 -10.42
CA PRO A 298 7.75 -13.91 -10.69
C PRO A 298 8.31 -15.13 -11.43
N ASN A 299 7.70 -16.28 -11.19
CA ASN A 299 8.04 -17.53 -11.89
C ASN A 299 7.70 -17.44 -13.39
N ALA A 300 8.37 -18.25 -14.20
CA ALA A 300 8.03 -18.38 -15.61
C ALA A 300 6.55 -18.79 -15.77
N GLY A 301 5.82 -18.11 -16.66
CA GLY A 301 4.39 -18.32 -16.87
C GLY A 301 3.46 -17.61 -15.87
N SER A 302 4.00 -16.84 -14.93
CA SER A 302 3.22 -16.02 -14.02
C SER A 302 2.33 -15.03 -14.79
N PRO A 303 1.06 -14.85 -14.37
CA PRO A 303 0.20 -13.80 -14.94
C PRO A 303 0.70 -12.38 -14.66
N LEU A 304 1.63 -12.21 -13.73
CA LEU A 304 2.28 -10.93 -13.46
C LEU A 304 3.19 -10.47 -14.62
N LEU A 305 3.74 -11.39 -15.42
CA LEU A 305 4.68 -11.06 -16.50
C LEU A 305 4.04 -10.36 -17.71
N SER A 306 2.74 -10.15 -17.69
CA SER A 306 2.00 -9.53 -18.79
C SER A 306 0.80 -8.72 -18.30
N GLY A 307 0.17 -7.97 -19.22
CA GLY A 307 -1.10 -7.27 -18.96
C GLY A 307 -0.96 -5.88 -18.36
N ALA A 308 0.25 -5.35 -18.22
CA ALA A 308 0.42 -3.93 -17.90
C ALA A 308 0.00 -3.05 -19.09
N SER A 309 -0.54 -1.87 -18.79
CA SER A 309 -0.89 -0.86 -19.77
C SER A 309 -0.54 0.51 -19.25
N PHE A 310 0.08 1.30 -20.12
CA PHE A 310 0.46 2.69 -19.84
C PHE A 310 -0.34 3.69 -20.68
N GLN A 311 -1.47 3.24 -21.24
CA GLN A 311 -2.34 4.12 -22.01
C GLN A 311 -2.86 5.26 -21.11
N GLY A 312 -2.55 6.50 -21.50
CA GLY A 312 -2.91 7.69 -20.74
C GLY A 312 -1.97 8.02 -19.57
N LEU A 313 -0.96 7.19 -19.31
CA LEU A 313 0.07 7.46 -18.31
C LEU A 313 1.31 8.07 -18.98
N THR A 314 1.86 9.09 -18.34
CA THR A 314 3.08 9.78 -18.81
C THR A 314 4.13 9.79 -17.70
N GLY A 315 5.42 9.74 -18.07
CA GLY A 315 6.53 9.81 -17.12
C GLY A 315 6.83 8.48 -16.43
N PHE A 316 6.33 7.37 -16.96
CA PHE A 316 6.63 6.01 -16.52
C PHE A 316 7.45 5.25 -17.56
N GLU A 317 8.24 4.31 -17.10
CA GLU A 317 8.87 3.30 -17.97
C GLU A 317 7.80 2.28 -18.41
N ASN A 318 7.64 2.14 -19.73
CA ASN A 318 6.67 1.19 -20.27
C ASN A 318 7.22 -0.24 -20.20
N VAL A 319 6.57 -1.07 -19.40
CA VAL A 319 6.90 -2.48 -19.25
C VAL A 319 5.66 -3.35 -19.48
N THR A 320 5.84 -4.63 -19.73
CA THR A 320 4.73 -5.55 -20.00
C THR A 320 4.15 -6.17 -18.73
N PHE A 321 4.88 -6.14 -17.64
CA PHE A 321 4.57 -6.85 -16.39
C PHE A 321 3.81 -5.98 -15.39
N ARG A 322 3.05 -6.63 -14.53
CA ARG A 322 2.34 -6.05 -13.37
C ARG A 322 3.11 -6.38 -12.09
N GLY A 323 3.02 -5.51 -11.08
CA GLY A 323 3.89 -5.58 -9.91
C GLY A 323 5.26 -4.99 -10.16
N ALA A 324 6.13 -5.01 -9.14
CA ALA A 324 7.43 -4.34 -9.14
C ALA A 324 8.51 -5.04 -9.99
N PHE A 325 8.26 -6.28 -10.44
CA PHE A 325 9.28 -7.11 -11.08
C PHE A 325 8.77 -7.78 -12.36
N GLY A 326 9.61 -7.71 -13.39
CA GLY A 326 9.58 -8.62 -14.53
C GLY A 326 10.57 -9.78 -14.33
N ALA A 327 11.36 -10.08 -15.37
CA ALA A 327 12.39 -11.10 -15.29
C ALA A 327 13.66 -10.64 -14.57
N THR A 328 13.81 -9.35 -14.31
CA THR A 328 15.02 -8.76 -13.72
C THR A 328 14.77 -8.41 -12.25
N ASP A 329 15.68 -8.83 -11.40
CA ASP A 329 15.75 -8.43 -9.99
C ASP A 329 16.59 -7.15 -9.86
N TRP A 330 15.90 -6.00 -9.78
CA TRP A 330 16.54 -4.69 -9.63
C TRP A 330 17.02 -4.42 -8.19
N THR A 331 16.70 -5.29 -7.23
CA THR A 331 17.16 -5.16 -5.84
C THR A 331 18.57 -5.69 -5.65
N ARG A 332 19.05 -6.47 -6.61
CA ARG A 332 20.32 -7.20 -6.52
C ARG A 332 21.51 -6.26 -6.39
N GLY A 333 22.34 -6.53 -5.40
CA GLY A 333 23.62 -5.83 -5.19
C GLY A 333 23.53 -4.57 -4.33
N TRP A 334 22.32 -4.12 -3.94
CA TRP A 334 22.17 -2.96 -3.07
C TRP A 334 21.18 -3.16 -1.91
N ALA A 335 20.12 -3.94 -2.08
CA ALA A 335 19.19 -4.24 -0.99
C ALA A 335 19.84 -5.15 0.08
N GLU A 336 19.50 -4.93 1.34
CA GLU A 336 19.91 -5.78 2.47
C GLU A 336 18.69 -6.39 3.15
N TRP A 337 18.59 -7.71 3.12
CA TRP A 337 17.43 -8.44 3.62
C TRP A 337 17.61 -8.99 5.04
N ASN A 338 18.84 -8.92 5.58
CA ASN A 338 19.20 -9.35 6.92
C ASN A 338 20.04 -8.30 7.64
N PRO A 339 19.57 -7.05 7.79
CA PRO A 339 20.37 -6.01 8.42
C PRO A 339 20.72 -6.34 9.88
N GLN A 340 19.92 -7.19 10.58
CA GLN A 340 20.24 -7.67 11.93
C GLN A 340 21.52 -8.50 12.04
N LEU A 341 21.93 -9.12 10.93
CA LEU A 341 23.13 -9.97 10.86
C LEU A 341 24.29 -9.30 10.15
N LYS A 342 24.10 -8.06 9.71
CA LYS A 342 25.09 -7.31 8.97
C LYS A 342 26.11 -6.66 9.87
N GLU A 343 27.39 -6.93 9.65
CA GLU A 343 28.48 -6.16 10.23
C GLU A 343 28.72 -4.90 9.38
N TYR A 344 28.41 -3.74 9.95
CA TYR A 344 28.75 -2.43 9.38
C TYR A 344 30.14 -2.03 9.86
N ARG A 345 31.06 -1.79 8.95
CA ARG A 345 32.45 -1.40 9.24
C ARG A 345 32.67 0.03 8.83
#